data_f0c6d663959a7070be2f146db3a1a69d
#
_entry.id   f0c6d663959a7070be2f146db3a1a69d
#
_cell.length_a   1.000
_cell.length_b   1.000
_cell.length_c   1.000
_cell.angle_alpha   90.00
_cell.angle_beta   90.00
_cell.angle_gamma   90.00
#
_symmetry.space_group_name_H-M   'P 1'
#
loop_
_entity.id
_entity.type
_entity.pdbx_description
1 polymer ?
#
loop_
_entity_poly.entity_id
_entity_poly.type
_entity_poly.pdbx_seq_one_letter_code
_entity_poly.pdbx_strand_id
1 'polypeptide(L)'
;TGTPAPWQFSVQTEPPAPFTRTEQNELERLKNRLLQTALAGVSSPLLAAPVRRAANEAAALAWLEAHPLLVFPSLFEEKVKAARRRAHRQQLIQARSSDLISAAA
;
A
#
# COMPACT_ATOMS: atom_id res chain seq x y z
N THR A 1 -35.27 16.84 -32.48
CA THR A 1 -35.57 16.54 -31.64
C THR A 1 -34.80 16.01 -30.49
N GLY A 2 -35.02 15.80 -29.59
CA GLY A 2 -34.34 15.52 -28.39
C GLY A 2 -33.62 14.22 -28.32
N THR A 3 -33.41 13.59 -29.37
CA THR A 3 -32.73 12.34 -29.28
C THR A 3 -31.27 12.59 -29.08
N PRO A 4 -30.71 12.27 -27.93
CA PRO A 4 -29.32 12.49 -27.70
C PRO A 4 -28.50 11.55 -28.56
N ALA A 5 -27.35 11.97 -28.95
CA ALA A 5 -26.48 11.13 -29.74
C ALA A 5 -26.09 9.92 -28.89
N PRO A 6 -25.89 8.77 -29.50
CA PRO A 6 -25.53 7.56 -28.75
C PRO A 6 -24.32 7.72 -27.88
N TRP A 7 -23.39 8.56 -28.29
CA TRP A 7 -22.19 8.76 -27.49
C TRP A 7 -22.48 9.46 -26.15
N GLN A 8 -23.56 10.21 -26.06
CA GLN A 8 -23.94 10.88 -24.83
C GLN A 8 -24.42 9.85 -23.81
N PHE A 9 -25.02 8.79 -24.29
CA PHE A 9 -25.45 7.75 -23.39
C PHE A 9 -24.25 7.02 -22.84
N SER A 10 -23.24 6.82 -23.65
CA SER A 10 -22.06 6.13 -23.18
C SER A 10 -21.42 6.89 -22.06
N VAL A 11 -21.44 8.21 -22.15
CA VAL A 11 -20.82 9.02 -21.13
C VAL A 11 -21.62 8.93 -19.84
N GLN A 12 -22.93 8.80 -19.97
CA GLN A 12 -23.70 8.80 -18.79
C GLN A 12 -23.67 7.50 -18.06
N THR A 13 -23.31 6.51 -18.78
CA THR A 13 -23.36 5.25 -18.16
C THR A 13 -22.17 4.90 -17.40
N GLU A 14 -21.38 5.83 -17.09
CA GLU A 14 -20.37 5.54 -16.33
C GLU A 14 -20.56 5.02 -15.11
N PRO A 15 -21.17 4.52 -14.80
CA PRO A 15 -21.68 3.86 -13.82
C PRO A 15 -21.06 2.74 -13.22
N PRO A 16 -20.18 2.19 -13.67
CA PRO A 16 -19.47 1.29 -12.82
C PRO A 16 -18.95 1.99 -11.58
N ALA A 17 -19.26 3.28 -11.49
CA ALA A 17 -18.90 3.98 -10.29
C ALA A 17 -19.35 3.27 -9.00
N PRO A 18 -20.55 2.70 -8.90
CA PRO A 18 -20.93 1.98 -7.69
C PRO A 18 -20.06 0.74 -7.45
N PHE A 19 -19.74 0.01 -8.49
CA PHE A 19 -18.91 -1.17 -8.35
C PHE A 19 -17.48 -0.76 -7.99
N THR A 20 -16.95 0.25 -8.65
CA THR A 20 -15.61 0.73 -8.36
C THR A 20 -15.52 1.20 -6.91
N ARG A 21 -16.56 1.87 -6.42
CA ARG A 21 -16.58 2.37 -5.06
C ARG A 21 -16.62 1.21 -4.07
N THR A 22 -17.38 0.16 -4.38
CA THR A 22 -17.44 -1.01 -3.53
C THR A 22 -16.08 -1.71 -3.48
N GLU A 23 -15.43 -1.85 -4.62
CA GLU A 23 -14.10 -2.46 -4.67
C GLU A 23 -13.08 -1.62 -3.91
N GLN A 24 -13.17 -0.30 -4.02
CA GLN A 24 -12.29 0.59 -3.26
C GLN A 24 -12.49 0.40 -1.77
N ASN A 25 -13.72 0.30 -1.32
CA ASN A 25 -14.01 0.12 0.09
C ASN A 25 -13.50 -1.24 0.58
N GLU A 26 -13.66 -2.27 -0.23
CA GLU A 26 -13.18 -3.60 0.13
C GLU A 26 -11.65 -3.64 0.18
N LEU A 27 -11.00 -2.99 -0.77
CA LEU A 27 -9.55 -2.93 -0.79
C LEU A 27 -9.04 -2.15 0.43
N GLU A 28 -9.69 -1.04 0.78
CA GLU A 28 -9.33 -0.27 1.96
C GLU A 28 -9.49 -1.09 3.23
N ARG A 29 -10.55 -1.84 3.35
CA ARG A 29 -10.77 -2.71 4.50
C ARG A 29 -9.70 -3.78 4.60
N LEU A 30 -9.38 -4.40 3.48
CA LEU A 30 -8.35 -5.43 3.42
C LEU A 30 -7.00 -4.83 3.79
N LYS A 31 -6.67 -3.67 3.22
CA LYS A 31 -5.42 -2.97 3.52
C LYS A 31 -5.31 -2.68 5.01
N ASN A 32 -6.36 -2.12 5.59
CA ASN A 32 -6.35 -1.77 7.01
C ASN A 32 -6.20 -3.00 7.90
N ARG A 33 -6.87 -4.09 7.56
CA ARG A 33 -6.77 -5.32 8.33
C ARG A 33 -5.37 -5.91 8.28
N LEU A 34 -4.79 -6.00 7.10
CA LEU A 34 -3.44 -6.54 6.93
C LEU A 34 -2.40 -5.60 7.56
N LEU A 35 -2.63 -4.29 7.44
CA LEU A 35 -1.74 -3.30 8.04
C LEU A 35 -1.75 -3.40 9.55
N GLN A 36 -2.92 -3.53 10.17
CA GLN A 36 -3.00 -3.65 11.61
C GLN A 36 -2.30 -4.91 12.09
N THR A 37 -2.46 -6.01 11.37
CA THR A 37 -1.76 -7.25 11.71
C THR A 37 -0.25 -7.06 11.62
N ALA A 38 0.21 -6.41 10.57
CA ALA A 38 1.64 -6.17 10.39
C ALA A 38 2.19 -5.23 11.47
N LEU A 39 1.45 -4.19 11.83
CA LEU A 39 1.88 -3.24 12.85
C LEU A 39 1.88 -3.87 14.24
N ALA A 40 0.98 -4.81 14.51
CA ALA A 40 0.95 -5.50 15.78
C ALA A 40 2.23 -6.33 16.00
N GLY A 41 2.85 -6.78 14.92
CA GLY A 41 4.11 -7.52 15.02
C GLY A 41 5.35 -6.63 15.01
N VAL A 42 5.17 -5.31 14.91
CA VAL A 42 6.29 -4.40 14.84
C VAL A 42 6.74 -4.02 16.26
N SER A 43 7.98 -4.32 16.58
CA SER A 43 8.52 -4.02 17.90
C SER A 43 9.17 -2.65 17.95
N SER A 44 9.45 -2.03 16.84
CA SER A 44 10.10 -0.72 16.79
C SER A 44 9.20 0.31 16.14
N PRO A 45 8.98 1.47 16.78
CA PRO A 45 8.19 2.53 16.18
C PRO A 45 8.76 3.02 14.85
N LEU A 46 10.06 2.81 14.63
CA LEU A 46 10.71 3.23 13.40
C LEU A 46 10.25 2.43 12.20
N LEU A 47 9.66 1.24 12.42
CA LEU A 47 9.17 0.41 11.33
C LEU A 47 7.74 0.77 10.93
N ALA A 48 7.02 1.47 11.79
CA ALA A 48 5.59 1.75 11.53
C ALA A 48 5.39 2.58 10.26
N ALA A 49 6.13 3.66 10.08
CA ALA A 49 5.98 4.51 8.90
C ALA A 49 6.38 3.79 7.60
N PRO A 50 7.51 3.06 7.54
CA PRO A 50 7.83 2.27 6.35
C PRO A 50 6.77 1.22 6.01
N VAL A 51 6.21 0.56 7.01
CA VAL A 51 5.17 -0.45 6.81
C VAL A 51 3.90 0.19 6.26
N ARG A 52 3.50 1.35 6.78
CA ARG A 52 2.34 2.08 6.27
C ARG A 52 2.54 2.52 4.82
N ARG A 53 3.73 3.00 4.48
CA ARG A 53 4.04 3.37 3.11
C ARG A 53 3.98 2.16 2.20
N ALA A 54 4.50 1.03 2.65
CA ALA A 54 4.45 -0.21 1.89
C ALA A 54 3.01 -0.63 1.60
N ALA A 55 2.13 -0.50 2.59
CA ALA A 55 0.70 -0.82 2.42
C ALA A 55 0.07 0.09 1.35
N ASN A 56 0.37 1.37 1.38
CA ASN A 56 -0.16 2.31 0.41
C ASN A 56 0.39 2.06 -1.00
N GLU A 57 1.67 1.72 -1.11
CA GLU A 57 2.26 1.38 -2.40
C GLU A 57 1.65 0.11 -2.97
N ALA A 58 1.43 -0.90 -2.13
CA ALA A 58 0.81 -2.14 -2.55
C ALA A 58 -0.61 -1.90 -3.06
N ALA A 59 -1.37 -1.04 -2.36
CA ALA A 59 -2.72 -0.71 -2.78
C ALA A 59 -2.72 0.02 -4.13
N ALA A 60 -1.81 0.96 -4.32
CA ALA A 60 -1.70 1.68 -5.57
C ALA A 60 -1.36 0.74 -6.73
N LEU A 61 -0.45 -0.20 -6.50
CA LEU A 61 -0.09 -1.16 -7.53
C LEU A 61 -1.23 -2.13 -7.82
N ALA A 62 -1.96 -2.54 -6.79
CA ALA A 62 -3.09 -3.45 -6.97
C ALA A 62 -4.17 -2.84 -7.86
N TRP A 63 -4.38 -1.52 -7.77
CA TRP A 63 -5.37 -0.87 -8.60
C TRP A 63 -5.05 -0.90 -10.09
N LEU A 64 -3.81 -1.15 -10.45
CA LEU A 64 -3.40 -1.25 -11.85
C LEU A 64 -3.68 -2.64 -12.40
N GLU A 65 -4.05 -3.58 -11.55
CA GLU A 65 -4.32 -4.94 -11.98
C GLU A 65 -5.80 -5.17 -12.22
N ALA A 66 -6.11 -6.21 -12.97
CA ALA A 66 -7.50 -6.55 -13.29
C ALA A 66 -8.30 -6.96 -12.06
N HIS A 67 -7.64 -7.58 -11.09
CA HIS A 67 -8.29 -8.06 -9.88
C HIS A 67 -7.54 -7.59 -8.64
N PRO A 68 -7.75 -6.33 -8.25
CA PRO A 68 -7.00 -5.73 -7.14
C PRO A 68 -7.07 -6.51 -5.83
N LEU A 69 -8.25 -7.02 -5.49
CA LEU A 69 -8.41 -7.74 -4.23
C LEU A 69 -7.66 -9.07 -4.20
N LEU A 70 -7.46 -9.68 -5.35
CA LEU A 70 -6.74 -10.94 -5.42
C LEU A 70 -5.24 -10.75 -5.33
N VAL A 71 -4.71 -9.68 -5.91
CA VAL A 71 -3.27 -9.47 -5.96
C VAL A 71 -2.74 -8.68 -4.78
N PHE A 72 -3.61 -7.94 -4.09
CA PHE A 72 -3.17 -7.08 -3.01
C PHE A 72 -2.43 -7.81 -1.90
N PRO A 73 -2.91 -8.96 -1.38
CA PRO A 73 -2.20 -9.61 -0.28
C PRO A 73 -0.76 -9.98 -0.60
N SER A 74 -0.51 -10.45 -1.82
CA SER A 74 0.85 -10.79 -2.25
C SER A 74 1.71 -9.55 -2.40
N LEU A 75 1.17 -8.49 -2.98
CA LEU A 75 1.87 -7.22 -3.11
C LEU A 75 2.17 -6.61 -1.75
N PHE A 76 1.22 -6.69 -0.83
CA PHE A 76 1.38 -6.19 0.52
C PHE A 76 2.54 -6.91 1.21
N GLU A 77 2.53 -8.24 1.17
CA GLU A 77 3.57 -9.02 1.79
C GLU A 77 4.94 -8.70 1.23
N GLU A 78 5.04 -8.61 -0.08
CA GLU A 78 6.29 -8.30 -0.76
C GLU A 78 6.80 -6.92 -0.38
N LYS A 79 5.93 -5.92 -0.39
CA LYS A 79 6.32 -4.54 -0.06
C LYS A 79 6.68 -4.38 1.40
N VAL A 80 5.96 -5.03 2.29
CA VAL A 80 6.25 -4.98 3.72
C VAL A 80 7.58 -5.68 4.02
N LYS A 81 7.84 -6.81 3.40
CA LYS A 81 9.11 -7.50 3.56
C LYS A 81 10.27 -6.62 3.09
N ALA A 82 10.11 -5.98 1.94
CA ALA A 82 11.15 -5.10 1.41
C ALA A 82 11.37 -3.90 2.33
N ALA A 83 10.29 -3.34 2.88
CA ALA A 83 10.37 -2.21 3.80
C ALA A 83 11.09 -2.60 5.09
N ARG A 84 10.80 -3.78 5.62
CA ARG A 84 11.46 -4.28 6.83
C ARG A 84 12.96 -4.50 6.60
N ARG A 85 13.31 -5.10 5.47
CA ARG A 85 14.73 -5.32 5.14
C ARG A 85 15.47 -4.00 4.98
N ARG A 86 14.83 -3.03 4.34
CA ARG A 86 15.44 -1.72 4.15
C ARG A 86 15.64 -1.00 5.49
N ALA A 87 14.63 -1.04 6.34
CA ALA A 87 14.70 -0.42 7.66
C ALA A 87 15.76 -1.08 8.54
N HIS A 88 15.83 -2.40 8.48
CA HIS A 88 16.84 -3.14 9.25
C HIS A 88 18.24 -2.77 8.78
N ARG A 89 18.47 -2.71 7.48
CA ARG A 89 19.74 -2.32 6.91
C ARG A 89 20.12 -0.90 7.33
N GLN A 90 19.13 0.00 7.33
CA GLN A 90 19.33 1.38 7.71
C GLN A 90 19.73 1.48 9.19
N GLN A 91 19.11 0.68 10.05
CA GLN A 91 19.46 0.63 11.46
C GLN A 91 20.88 0.14 11.68
N LEU A 92 21.30 -0.87 10.92
CA LEU A 92 22.67 -1.38 11.01
C LEU A 92 23.69 -0.31 10.58
N ILE A 93 23.38 0.43 9.52
CA ILE A 93 24.26 1.49 9.05
C ILE A 93 24.38 2.58 10.11
N GLN A 94 23.26 2.97 10.72
CA GLN A 94 23.26 3.99 11.75
C GLN A 94 24.02 3.53 12.99
N ALA A 95 23.86 2.27 13.38
CA ALA A 95 24.58 1.72 14.51
C ALA A 95 26.08 1.72 14.27
N ARG A 96 26.52 1.32 13.07
CA ARG A 96 27.94 1.35 12.71
C ARG A 96 28.49 2.78 12.72
N SER A 97 27.73 3.73 12.18
CA SER A 97 28.15 5.12 12.15
C SER A 97 28.31 5.67 13.56
N SER A 98 27.39 5.34 14.45
CA SER A 98 27.46 5.77 15.84
C SER A 98 28.66 5.18 16.53
N ASP A 99 28.95 3.89 16.30
CA ASP A 99 30.10 3.24 16.90
C ASP A 99 31.40 3.86 16.41
N LEU A 100 31.51 4.16 15.13
CA LEU A 100 32.68 4.79 14.56
C LEU A 100 32.89 6.20 15.13
N ILE A 101 31.83 6.96 15.29
CA ILE A 101 31.88 8.30 15.84
C ILE A 101 32.31 8.22 17.30
N SER A 102 31.76 7.27 18.06
CA SER A 102 32.12 7.10 19.44
C SER A 102 33.58 6.66 19.59
N ALA A 103 34.05 5.80 18.69
CA ALA A 103 35.45 5.35 18.76
C ALA A 103 36.43 6.46 18.36
N ALA A 104 35.97 7.42 17.52
CA ALA A 104 36.84 8.51 17.12
C ALA A 104 36.88 9.62 18.14
N ALA A 105 35.94 9.66 19.04
CA ALA A 105 35.90 10.65 20.09
C ALA A 105 36.79 10.22 21.25
#